data_41dbf3cd6f13e93f3c64f563832fb9c5
#
_entry.id   41dbf3cd6f13e93f3c64f563832fb9c5
#
_cell.length_a   1.000
_cell.length_b   1.000
_cell.length_c   1.000
_cell.angle_alpha   90.00
_cell.angle_beta   90.00
_cell.angle_gamma   90.00
#
_symmetry.space_group_name_H-M   'P 1'
#
loop_
_entity.id
_entity.type
_entity.pdbx_description
1 polymer ?
#
loop_
_entity_poly.entity_id
_entity_poly.type
_entity_poly.pdbx_seq_one_letter_code
_entity_poly.pdbx_strand_id
1 'polypeptide(L)'
;MVIGIGGVSRSGKSTLANLLASHYRKNGLKVLIFHQDDFVLPDTLIPKIKHRIDWESPQSVDHVMLHDMVAEFKHRVDVVIVEGLFAFFYPHLNQQYDKRLFVKVSKRTFLIRKAMDNRWGYEPTWFVDHIWKSFLAHGQPPADKKDYLATSGEDEFDMPRILRYLHHSNSI
;
A
#
# COMPACT_ATOMS: atom_id res chain seq x y z
N MET A 1 -8.52 14.78 2.82
CA MET A 1 -8.11 13.61 3.63
C MET A 1 -7.16 12.73 2.83
N VAL A 2 -6.04 12.31 3.43
CA VAL A 2 -5.05 11.42 2.82
C VAL A 2 -5.03 10.07 3.57
N ILE A 3 -5.26 8.97 2.85
CA ILE A 3 -5.32 7.61 3.40
C ILE A 3 -4.16 6.79 2.87
N GLY A 4 -3.30 6.26 3.75
CA GLY A 4 -2.28 5.28 3.40
C GLY A 4 -2.78 3.85 3.60
N ILE A 5 -2.56 2.97 2.62
CA ILE A 5 -2.92 1.54 2.68
C ILE A 5 -1.67 0.69 2.44
N GLY A 6 -1.22 0.00 3.48
CA GLY A 6 -0.08 -0.92 3.43
C GLY A 6 -0.49 -2.39 3.50
N GLY A 7 0.43 -3.25 3.14
CA GLY A 7 0.27 -4.72 3.21
C GLY A 7 1.11 -5.44 2.14
N VAL A 8 1.32 -6.73 2.30
CA VAL A 8 2.11 -7.53 1.36
C VAL A 8 1.51 -7.56 -0.06
N SER A 9 2.33 -7.89 -1.04
CA SER A 9 1.85 -8.18 -2.40
C SER A 9 0.67 -9.18 -2.35
N ARG A 10 -0.35 -8.97 -3.17
CA ARG A 10 -1.58 -9.81 -3.24
C ARG A 10 -2.42 -9.84 -1.94
N SER A 11 -2.21 -8.92 -1.01
CA SER A 11 -3.04 -8.85 0.21
C SER A 11 -4.45 -8.26 -0.02
N GLY A 12 -4.67 -7.55 -1.13
CA GLY A 12 -5.95 -6.89 -1.43
C GLY A 12 -5.94 -5.38 -1.23
N LYS A 13 -4.78 -4.73 -1.10
CA LYS A 13 -4.64 -3.25 -0.95
C LYS A 13 -5.37 -2.48 -2.04
N SER A 14 -5.10 -2.82 -3.31
CA SER A 14 -5.71 -2.14 -4.46
C SER A 14 -7.21 -2.39 -4.54
N THR A 15 -7.69 -3.58 -4.12
CA THR A 15 -9.12 -3.87 -3.98
C THR A 15 -9.75 -2.96 -2.95
N LEU A 16 -9.15 -2.82 -1.76
CA LEU A 16 -9.64 -1.94 -0.71
C LEU A 16 -9.62 -0.46 -1.16
N ALA A 17 -8.54 -0.02 -1.82
CA ALA A 17 -8.44 1.33 -2.37
C ALA A 17 -9.58 1.63 -3.34
N ASN A 18 -9.89 0.70 -4.25
CA ASN A 18 -10.98 0.84 -5.21
C ASN A 18 -12.37 0.84 -4.54
N LEU A 19 -12.58 0.01 -3.51
CA LEU A 19 -13.84 0.00 -2.74
C LEU A 19 -14.06 1.34 -2.02
N LEU A 20 -13.03 1.88 -1.38
CA LEU A 20 -13.08 3.18 -0.73
C LEU A 20 -13.31 4.30 -1.74
N ALA A 21 -12.58 4.31 -2.86
CA ALA A 21 -12.76 5.31 -3.90
C ALA A 21 -14.17 5.27 -4.49
N SER A 22 -14.71 4.07 -4.73
CA SER A 22 -16.09 3.91 -5.19
C SER A 22 -17.11 4.45 -4.18
N HIS A 23 -16.89 4.13 -2.89
CA HIS A 23 -17.76 4.65 -1.82
C HIS A 23 -17.77 6.19 -1.78
N TYR A 24 -16.60 6.82 -1.75
CA TYR A 24 -16.50 8.29 -1.68
C TYR A 24 -17.02 8.96 -2.94
N ARG A 25 -16.74 8.41 -4.13
CA ARG A 25 -17.28 8.97 -5.41
C ARG A 25 -18.79 8.89 -5.50
N LYS A 26 -19.40 7.80 -4.99
CA LYS A 26 -20.87 7.68 -4.90
C LYS A 26 -21.50 8.73 -3.98
N ASN A 27 -20.74 9.27 -3.03
CA ASN A 27 -21.14 10.35 -2.15
C ASN A 27 -20.74 11.74 -2.69
N GLY A 28 -20.38 11.86 -3.98
CA GLY A 28 -20.10 13.12 -4.64
C GLY A 28 -18.70 13.68 -4.41
N LEU A 29 -17.79 12.94 -3.75
CA LEU A 29 -16.45 13.40 -3.45
C LEU A 29 -15.47 13.11 -4.60
N LYS A 30 -14.52 14.01 -4.80
CA LYS A 30 -13.41 13.84 -5.73
C LYS A 30 -12.34 12.96 -5.08
N VAL A 31 -12.00 11.83 -5.71
CA VAL A 31 -11.04 10.86 -5.18
C VAL A 31 -9.95 10.55 -6.17
N LEU A 32 -8.71 10.60 -5.71
CA LEU A 32 -7.53 10.17 -6.45
C LEU A 32 -6.87 8.99 -5.72
N ILE A 33 -6.44 7.98 -6.50
CA ILE A 33 -5.65 6.86 -5.99
C ILE A 33 -4.26 6.95 -6.61
N PHE A 34 -3.24 6.87 -5.78
CA PHE A 34 -1.86 6.65 -6.17
C PHE A 34 -1.47 5.22 -5.83
N HIS A 35 -1.21 4.42 -6.86
CA HIS A 35 -0.61 3.11 -6.71
C HIS A 35 0.91 3.28 -6.67
N GLN A 36 1.57 2.81 -5.62
CA GLN A 36 3.01 2.92 -5.48
C GLN A 36 3.76 2.26 -6.64
N ASP A 37 3.17 1.22 -7.22
CA ASP A 37 3.72 0.51 -8.37
C ASP A 37 3.78 1.37 -9.66
N ASP A 38 3.07 2.51 -9.71
CA ASP A 38 3.14 3.47 -10.83
C ASP A 38 4.33 4.46 -10.67
N PHE A 39 5.01 4.45 -9.53
CA PHE A 39 6.13 5.33 -9.19
C PHE A 39 7.45 4.57 -9.09
N VAL A 40 7.63 3.56 -9.91
CA VAL A 40 8.90 2.81 -9.93
C VAL A 40 9.99 3.59 -10.68
N LEU A 41 11.21 3.47 -10.18
CA LEU A 41 12.39 4.05 -10.83
C LEU A 41 12.72 3.25 -12.13
N PRO A 42 13.46 3.86 -13.06
CA PRO A 42 14.04 3.13 -14.19
C PRO A 42 14.87 1.91 -13.73
N ASP A 43 14.77 0.81 -14.45
CA ASP A 43 15.45 -0.46 -14.14
C ASP A 43 16.94 -0.33 -13.81
N THR A 44 17.60 0.65 -14.46
CA THR A 44 19.03 0.94 -14.26
C THR A 44 19.36 1.53 -12.90
N LEU A 45 18.38 2.09 -12.20
CA LEU A 45 18.53 2.73 -10.88
C LEU A 45 18.07 1.82 -9.74
N ILE A 46 17.37 0.72 -10.06
CA ILE A 46 16.87 -0.21 -9.06
C ILE A 46 17.98 -1.21 -8.69
N PRO A 47 18.17 -1.49 -7.39
CA PRO A 47 19.12 -2.51 -6.94
C PRO A 47 18.83 -3.88 -7.59
N LYS A 48 19.86 -4.70 -7.68
CA LYS A 48 19.72 -6.09 -8.15
C LYS A 48 19.91 -7.05 -7.01
N ILE A 49 19.09 -8.10 -7.01
CA ILE A 49 19.27 -9.26 -6.15
C ILE A 49 19.58 -10.48 -7.02
N LYS A 50 20.77 -11.08 -6.82
CA LYS A 50 21.35 -12.05 -7.76
C LYS A 50 21.43 -11.40 -9.17
N HIS A 51 20.72 -11.94 -10.16
CA HIS A 51 20.69 -11.42 -11.55
C HIS A 51 19.34 -10.80 -11.93
N ARG A 52 18.47 -10.51 -10.95
CA ARG A 52 17.16 -9.89 -11.20
C ARG A 52 17.11 -8.49 -10.59
N ILE A 53 16.32 -7.63 -11.17
CA ILE A 53 15.97 -6.33 -10.58
C ILE A 53 15.18 -6.60 -9.29
N ASP A 54 15.56 -5.93 -8.21
CA ASP A 54 14.91 -6.06 -6.91
C ASP A 54 13.75 -5.07 -6.76
N TRP A 55 12.62 -5.40 -7.39
CA TRP A 55 11.37 -4.65 -7.27
C TRP A 55 10.84 -4.59 -5.83
N GLU A 56 11.31 -5.50 -4.98
CA GLU A 56 10.91 -5.62 -3.58
C GLU A 56 11.82 -4.83 -2.64
N SER A 57 12.72 -4.03 -3.17
CA SER A 57 13.51 -3.06 -2.42
C SER A 57 12.75 -1.74 -2.30
N PRO A 58 12.72 -1.06 -1.13
CA PRO A 58 12.22 0.30 -1.05
C PRO A 58 12.88 1.25 -2.05
N GLN A 59 14.15 1.02 -2.41
CA GLN A 59 14.88 1.79 -3.40
C GLN A 59 14.35 1.63 -4.84
N SER A 60 13.38 0.75 -5.09
CA SER A 60 12.73 0.63 -6.39
C SER A 60 11.72 1.74 -6.68
N VAL A 61 11.30 2.48 -5.66
CA VAL A 61 10.22 3.46 -5.76
C VAL A 61 10.76 4.88 -5.75
N ASP A 62 10.31 5.71 -6.69
CA ASP A 62 10.47 7.16 -6.63
C ASP A 62 9.54 7.76 -5.57
N HIS A 63 9.95 7.61 -4.32
CA HIS A 63 9.19 8.10 -3.18
C HIS A 63 9.16 9.63 -3.08
N VAL A 64 10.09 10.32 -3.72
CA VAL A 64 10.10 11.79 -3.77
C VAL A 64 8.98 12.26 -4.70
N MET A 65 8.92 11.72 -5.91
CA MET A 65 7.84 12.01 -6.85
C MET A 65 6.47 11.67 -6.26
N LEU A 66 6.33 10.50 -5.63
CA LEU A 66 5.06 10.11 -4.98
C LEU A 66 4.69 11.09 -3.86
N HIS A 67 5.65 11.49 -3.01
CA HIS A 67 5.43 12.46 -1.96
C HIS A 67 4.93 13.81 -2.51
N ASP A 68 5.59 14.32 -3.54
CA ASP A 68 5.27 15.63 -4.14
C ASP A 68 3.89 15.60 -4.82
N MET A 69 3.55 14.49 -5.49
CA MET A 69 2.22 14.31 -6.05
C MET A 69 1.14 14.28 -4.97
N VAL A 70 1.37 13.60 -3.85
CA VAL A 70 0.42 13.61 -2.72
C VAL A 70 0.29 15.01 -2.14
N ALA A 71 1.40 15.72 -1.93
CA ALA A 71 1.41 17.08 -1.41
C ALA A 71 0.65 18.07 -2.31
N GLU A 72 0.78 17.92 -3.63
CA GLU A 72 0.08 18.75 -4.60
C GLU A 72 -1.43 18.45 -4.61
N PHE A 73 -1.80 17.18 -4.69
CA PHE A 73 -3.20 16.80 -4.93
C PHE A 73 -4.08 16.78 -3.67
N LYS A 74 -3.51 16.67 -2.46
CA LYS A 74 -4.30 16.68 -1.21
C LYS A 74 -5.13 17.95 -0.99
N HIS A 75 -4.80 19.03 -1.70
CA HIS A 75 -5.54 20.31 -1.66
C HIS A 75 -6.47 20.51 -2.87
N ARG A 76 -6.43 19.61 -3.87
CA ARG A 76 -7.22 19.70 -5.12
C ARG A 76 -8.38 18.71 -5.17
N VAL A 77 -8.34 17.66 -4.33
CA VAL A 77 -9.38 16.64 -4.24
C VAL A 77 -9.77 16.41 -2.78
N ASP A 78 -10.94 15.81 -2.56
CA ASP A 78 -11.46 15.61 -1.21
C ASP A 78 -10.75 14.44 -0.50
N VAL A 79 -10.39 13.39 -1.25
CA VAL A 79 -9.70 12.20 -0.73
C VAL A 79 -8.57 11.78 -1.66
N VAL A 80 -7.38 11.62 -1.09
CA VAL A 80 -6.24 10.95 -1.73
C VAL A 80 -6.03 9.62 -1.05
N ILE A 81 -5.91 8.56 -1.82
CA ILE A 81 -5.58 7.21 -1.34
C ILE A 81 -4.21 6.84 -1.91
N VAL A 82 -3.28 6.45 -1.05
CA VAL A 82 -1.95 5.94 -1.45
C VAL A 82 -1.88 4.48 -1.03
N GLU A 83 -1.62 3.56 -1.95
CA GLU A 83 -1.48 2.16 -1.62
C GLU A 83 -0.17 1.58 -2.14
N GLY A 84 0.43 0.66 -1.37
CA GLY A 84 1.65 0.00 -1.77
C GLY A 84 2.28 -0.88 -0.69
N LEU A 85 3.28 -1.66 -1.11
CA LEU A 85 4.07 -2.49 -0.21
C LEU A 85 4.81 -1.64 0.84
N PHE A 86 5.39 -0.52 0.39
CA PHE A 86 6.19 0.40 1.19
C PHE A 86 5.44 1.66 1.61
N ALA A 87 4.10 1.62 1.66
CA ALA A 87 3.28 2.79 1.96
C ALA A 87 3.67 3.48 3.28
N PHE A 88 4.20 2.72 4.25
CA PHE A 88 4.59 3.24 5.57
C PHE A 88 6.10 3.33 5.78
N PHE A 89 6.91 2.94 4.79
CA PHE A 89 8.36 2.90 4.94
C PHE A 89 9.00 4.30 4.98
N TYR A 90 8.50 5.23 4.14
CA TYR A 90 9.09 6.56 4.00
C TYR A 90 8.49 7.54 5.00
N PRO A 91 9.28 8.09 5.98
CA PRO A 91 8.76 8.95 7.03
C PRO A 91 8.04 10.20 6.51
N HIS A 92 8.60 10.87 5.49
CA HIS A 92 8.03 12.09 4.91
C HIS A 92 6.69 11.83 4.21
N LEU A 93 6.52 10.70 3.52
CA LEU A 93 5.24 10.30 2.94
C LEU A 93 4.24 9.91 4.04
N ASN A 94 4.70 9.16 5.04
CA ASN A 94 3.89 8.72 6.16
C ASN A 94 3.33 9.88 7.03
N GLN A 95 4.05 11.02 7.08
CA GLN A 95 3.58 12.24 7.74
C GLN A 95 2.40 12.90 7.03
N GLN A 96 2.19 12.63 5.74
CA GLN A 96 1.05 13.18 5.01
C GLN A 96 -0.26 12.42 5.23
N TYR A 97 -0.21 11.21 5.81
CA TYR A 97 -1.41 10.40 6.02
C TYR A 97 -2.20 10.86 7.24
N ASP A 98 -3.46 11.22 7.02
CA ASP A 98 -4.44 11.46 8.08
C ASP A 98 -4.90 10.14 8.70
N LYS A 99 -5.01 9.08 7.88
CA LYS A 99 -5.45 7.74 8.30
C LYS A 99 -4.59 6.66 7.65
N ARG A 100 -4.44 5.54 8.35
CA ARG A 100 -3.63 4.39 7.91
C ARG A 100 -4.43 3.11 8.01
N LEU A 101 -4.46 2.33 6.93
CA LEU A 101 -5.06 1.01 6.88
C LEU A 101 -3.98 -0.03 6.57
N PHE A 102 -3.98 -1.13 7.29
CA PHE A 102 -3.02 -2.20 7.07
C PHE A 102 -3.73 -3.51 6.75
N VAL A 103 -3.56 -4.01 5.52
CA VAL A 103 -4.20 -5.23 5.04
C VAL A 103 -3.33 -6.43 5.38
N LYS A 104 -3.81 -7.26 6.30
CA LYS A 104 -3.13 -8.47 6.78
C LYS A 104 -3.58 -9.71 6.02
N VAL A 105 -2.63 -10.54 5.65
CA VAL A 105 -2.85 -11.92 5.21
C VAL A 105 -1.81 -12.82 5.84
N SER A 106 -2.13 -14.11 6.01
CA SER A 106 -1.15 -15.11 6.42
C SER A 106 -0.11 -15.36 5.32
N LYS A 107 1.08 -15.86 5.72
CA LYS A 107 2.09 -16.30 4.72
C LYS A 107 1.51 -17.36 3.80
N ARG A 108 0.66 -18.25 4.31
CA ARG A 108 -0.01 -19.29 3.52
C ARG A 108 -0.88 -18.68 2.42
N THR A 109 -1.75 -17.74 2.76
CA THR A 109 -2.63 -17.04 1.81
C THR A 109 -1.82 -16.27 0.77
N PHE A 110 -0.76 -15.56 1.21
CA PHE A 110 0.16 -14.89 0.30
C PHE A 110 0.75 -15.87 -0.72
N LEU A 111 1.30 -17.01 -0.27
CA LEU A 111 1.91 -18.01 -1.15
C LEU A 111 0.92 -18.60 -2.16
N ILE A 112 -0.32 -18.91 -1.71
CA ILE A 112 -1.37 -19.42 -2.59
C ILE A 112 -1.71 -18.40 -3.67
N ARG A 113 -1.95 -17.14 -3.27
CA ARG A 113 -2.32 -16.07 -4.21
C ARG A 113 -1.16 -15.73 -5.16
N LYS A 114 0.08 -15.80 -4.68
CA LYS A 114 1.26 -15.54 -5.49
C LYS A 114 1.51 -16.65 -6.52
N ALA A 115 1.26 -17.91 -6.16
CA ALA A 115 1.34 -19.04 -7.10
C ALA A 115 0.32 -18.95 -8.24
N MET A 116 -0.81 -18.25 -8.03
CA MET A 116 -1.85 -18.02 -9.04
C MET A 116 -1.61 -16.73 -9.85
N ASP A 117 -0.56 -15.95 -9.53
CA ASP A 117 -0.29 -14.66 -10.16
C ASP A 117 0.61 -14.82 -11.38
N ASN A 118 0.01 -14.77 -12.57
CA ASN A 118 0.73 -14.93 -13.84
C ASN A 118 1.15 -13.60 -14.49
N ARG A 119 0.91 -12.45 -13.82
CA ARG A 119 1.16 -11.11 -14.40
C ARG A 119 2.64 -10.85 -14.73
N TRP A 120 3.53 -11.44 -13.95
CA TRP A 120 4.98 -11.23 -14.03
C TRP A 120 5.75 -12.44 -14.58
N GLY A 121 5.03 -13.44 -15.11
CA GLY A 121 5.63 -14.69 -15.57
C GLY A 121 6.15 -15.56 -14.41
N TYR A 122 7.13 -16.42 -14.70
CA TYR A 122 7.67 -17.32 -13.69
C TYR A 122 8.54 -16.60 -12.67
N GLU A 123 8.16 -16.70 -11.42
CA GLU A 123 8.94 -16.22 -10.27
C GLU A 123 9.51 -17.43 -9.51
N PRO A 124 10.85 -17.56 -9.41
CA PRO A 124 11.45 -18.68 -8.68
C PRO A 124 11.13 -18.59 -7.19
N THR A 125 11.07 -19.75 -6.51
CA THR A 125 10.69 -19.84 -5.09
C THR A 125 11.52 -18.92 -4.18
N TRP A 126 12.82 -18.78 -4.44
CA TRP A 126 13.67 -17.89 -3.66
C TRP A 126 13.25 -16.41 -3.78
N PHE A 127 12.72 -15.99 -4.94
CA PHE A 127 12.25 -14.63 -5.13
C PHE A 127 10.90 -14.40 -4.42
N VAL A 128 10.00 -15.39 -4.46
CA VAL A 128 8.76 -15.35 -3.67
C VAL A 128 9.04 -15.25 -2.17
N ASP A 129 10.02 -16.01 -1.68
CA ASP A 129 10.49 -15.87 -0.29
C ASP A 129 11.12 -14.51 0.00
N HIS A 130 11.82 -13.91 -0.98
CA HIS A 130 12.37 -12.56 -0.87
C HIS A 130 11.26 -11.52 -0.76
N ILE A 131 10.19 -11.60 -1.56
CA ILE A 131 9.01 -10.72 -1.44
C ILE A 131 8.49 -10.70 0.00
N TRP A 132 8.32 -11.89 0.59
CA TRP A 132 7.82 -11.99 1.96
C TRP A 132 8.80 -11.41 2.98
N LYS A 133 10.10 -11.65 2.83
CA LYS A 133 11.14 -11.11 3.72
C LYS A 133 11.21 -9.59 3.63
N SER A 134 11.16 -9.04 2.42
CA SER A 134 11.17 -7.61 2.22
C SER A 134 9.92 -6.96 2.84
N PHE A 135 8.76 -7.56 2.67
CA PHE A 135 7.54 -7.11 3.35
C PHE A 135 7.70 -7.08 4.87
N LEU A 136 8.29 -8.13 5.48
CA LEU A 136 8.50 -8.15 6.92
C LEU A 136 9.49 -7.06 7.38
N ALA A 137 10.51 -6.77 6.57
CA ALA A 137 11.54 -5.78 6.89
C ALA A 137 11.08 -4.33 6.65
N HIS A 138 10.28 -4.08 5.62
CA HIS A 138 10.03 -2.73 5.11
C HIS A 138 8.54 -2.39 4.93
N GLY A 139 7.66 -3.38 4.85
CA GLY A 139 6.24 -3.18 4.56
C GLY A 139 5.35 -3.11 5.80
N GLN A 140 5.92 -3.17 7.00
CA GLN A 140 5.16 -3.12 8.25
C GLN A 140 4.79 -1.69 8.64
N PRO A 141 3.65 -1.49 9.34
CA PRO A 141 3.37 -0.19 9.95
C PRO A 141 4.46 0.15 10.97
N PRO A 142 4.79 1.46 11.16
CA PRO A 142 5.75 1.88 12.16
C PRO A 142 5.35 1.42 13.56
N ALA A 143 6.30 0.84 14.30
CA ALA A 143 6.05 0.25 15.62
C ALA A 143 5.62 1.29 16.69
N ASP A 144 6.06 2.54 16.51
CA ASP A 144 5.73 3.68 17.36
C ASP A 144 4.36 4.30 17.07
N LYS A 145 3.77 3.99 15.91
CA LYS A 145 2.45 4.50 15.51
C LYS A 145 1.38 3.46 15.79
N LYS A 146 0.69 3.62 16.92
CA LYS A 146 -0.51 2.83 17.26
C LYS A 146 -1.74 3.23 16.43
N ASP A 147 -1.61 4.21 15.55
CA ASP A 147 -2.71 4.87 14.87
C ASP A 147 -2.91 4.32 13.44
N TYR A 148 -3.20 3.03 13.35
CA TYR A 148 -3.66 2.40 12.13
C TYR A 148 -4.74 1.36 12.41
N LEU A 149 -5.65 1.16 11.47
CA LEU A 149 -6.61 0.07 11.49
C LEU A 149 -6.06 -1.12 10.70
N ALA A 150 -5.86 -2.24 11.38
CA ALA A 150 -5.60 -3.51 10.71
C ALA A 150 -6.92 -4.16 10.26
N THR A 151 -6.95 -4.62 9.01
CA THR A 151 -8.08 -5.37 8.43
C THR A 151 -7.60 -6.66 7.77
N SER A 152 -8.45 -7.69 7.78
CA SER A 152 -8.18 -8.93 7.05
C SER A 152 -8.28 -8.70 5.54
N GLY A 153 -7.33 -9.23 4.79
CA GLY A 153 -7.41 -9.35 3.35
C GLY A 153 -7.70 -10.78 2.89
N GLU A 154 -8.04 -11.67 3.82
CA GLU A 154 -8.36 -13.08 3.50
C GLU A 154 -9.83 -13.25 3.12
N ASP A 155 -10.68 -12.42 3.70
CA ASP A 155 -12.12 -12.41 3.51
C ASP A 155 -12.60 -11.09 2.91
N GLU A 156 -13.91 -10.92 2.79
CA GLU A 156 -14.51 -9.65 2.43
C GLU A 156 -14.18 -8.56 3.47
N PHE A 157 -13.90 -7.34 3.00
CA PHE A 157 -13.59 -6.23 3.89
C PHE A 157 -14.81 -5.79 4.70
N ASP A 158 -14.66 -5.66 6.01
CA ASP A 158 -15.64 -5.03 6.89
C ASP A 158 -15.67 -3.50 6.62
N MET A 159 -16.32 -3.12 5.51
CA MET A 159 -16.43 -1.73 5.09
C MET A 159 -17.08 -0.83 6.15
N PRO A 160 -18.16 -1.24 6.85
CA PRO A 160 -18.71 -0.44 7.95
C PRO A 160 -17.70 -0.10 9.05
N ARG A 161 -16.86 -1.07 9.46
CA ARG A 161 -15.80 -0.84 10.46
C ARG A 161 -14.71 0.09 9.93
N ILE A 162 -14.29 -0.11 8.67
CA ILE A 162 -13.27 0.70 8.04
C ILE A 162 -13.74 2.15 7.91
N LEU A 163 -14.95 2.37 7.44
CA LEU A 163 -15.52 3.71 7.28
C LEU A 163 -15.70 4.42 8.63
N ARG A 164 -16.15 3.71 9.68
CA ARG A 164 -16.18 4.29 11.04
C ARG A 164 -14.81 4.77 11.48
N TYR A 165 -13.75 3.98 11.28
CA TYR A 165 -12.39 4.38 11.61
C TYR A 165 -11.92 5.62 10.83
N LEU A 166 -12.20 5.66 9.52
CA LEU A 166 -11.80 6.77 8.65
C LEU A 166 -12.49 8.08 9.02
N HIS A 167 -13.75 8.01 9.47
CA HIS A 167 -14.56 9.19 9.81
C HIS A 167 -14.47 9.58 11.30
N HIS A 168 -13.89 8.73 12.16
CA HIS A 168 -13.64 9.12 13.55
C HIS A 168 -12.57 10.21 13.57
N SER A 169 -12.96 11.42 13.97
CA SER A 169 -12.00 12.46 14.35
C SER A 169 -11.28 11.96 15.60
N ASN A 170 -9.96 11.86 15.57
CA ASN A 170 -9.19 11.74 16.79
C ASN A 170 -9.39 13.07 17.53
N SER A 171 -10.39 13.11 18.44
CA SER A 171 -10.48 14.19 19.42
C SER A 171 -9.23 14.10 20.28
N ILE A 172 -8.33 15.06 20.11
CA ILE A 172 -7.18 15.32 20.99
C ILE A 172 -7.70 15.82 22.33
#